data_6b7eabe96b967471977d514fe512928e
#
_entry.id   6b7eabe96b967471977d514fe512928e
#
_cell.length_a   1.000
_cell.length_b   1.000
_cell.length_c   1.000
_cell.angle_alpha   90.00
_cell.angle_beta   90.00
_cell.angle_gamma   90.00
#
_symmetry.space_group_name_H-M   'P 1'
#
loop_
_entity.id
_entity.type
_entity.pdbx_description
1 polymer ?
#
loop_
_entity_poly.entity_id
_entity_poly.type
_entity_poly.pdbx_seq_one_letter_code
_entity_poly.pdbx_strand_id
1 'polypeptide(L)'
;MIFRILNAFLLLSIAVHAFYLPGVAPTSYQPGDAVELFVNHITPTVPYDSHDEKRYLYSYDYYNPKFHFCEPEGGRKRQSESLGSVIFGDRIYNSPFHLEMLKNTTCNILCTSKIPQKDTEFFSKAIRTGFQYNWLIDGLPVARNMEDSKTETTYYSSGFALGLVDEDNVAHPYHNFNLFVEYHLRADGNYRVVGMTVYPESLGYK
;
A
#
# COMPACT_ATOMS: atom_id res chain seq x y z
N MET A 1 -43.51 38.35 -7.07
CA MET A 1 -43.42 36.99 -6.52
C MET A 1 -42.23 36.24 -7.12
N ILE A 2 -42.03 36.24 -8.42
CA ILE A 2 -40.92 35.56 -9.14
C ILE A 2 -39.55 36.04 -8.69
N PHE A 3 -39.31 37.32 -8.48
CA PHE A 3 -38.04 37.88 -8.06
C PHE A 3 -37.58 37.43 -6.64
N ARG A 4 -38.53 37.16 -5.73
CA ARG A 4 -38.26 36.63 -4.40
C ARG A 4 -37.86 35.14 -4.42
N ILE A 5 -38.46 34.38 -5.35
CA ILE A 5 -38.13 32.95 -5.54
C ILE A 5 -36.77 32.82 -6.20
N LEU A 6 -36.41 33.68 -7.15
CA LEU A 6 -35.10 33.68 -7.82
C LEU A 6 -33.98 34.03 -6.84
N ASN A 7 -34.17 35.02 -5.93
CA ASN A 7 -33.23 35.36 -4.89
C ASN A 7 -33.05 34.24 -3.84
N ALA A 8 -34.10 33.52 -3.49
CA ALA A 8 -34.03 32.38 -2.59
C ALA A 8 -33.24 31.22 -3.22
N PHE A 9 -33.39 30.97 -4.51
CA PHE A 9 -32.60 29.97 -5.23
C PHE A 9 -31.14 30.37 -5.35
N LEU A 10 -30.81 31.65 -5.54
CA LEU A 10 -29.44 32.15 -5.61
C LEU A 10 -28.71 32.05 -4.25
N LEU A 11 -29.45 32.24 -3.16
CA LEU A 11 -28.88 32.09 -1.81
C LEU A 11 -28.68 30.62 -1.39
N LEU A 12 -29.49 29.68 -1.91
CA LEU A 12 -29.29 28.25 -1.67
C LEU A 12 -28.06 27.70 -2.40
N SER A 13 -27.66 28.27 -3.54
CA SER A 13 -26.49 27.79 -4.29
C SER A 13 -25.15 28.17 -3.66
N ILE A 14 -25.11 29.07 -2.68
CA ILE A 14 -23.85 29.46 -1.98
C ILE A 14 -23.49 28.51 -0.83
N ALA A 15 -24.40 27.60 -0.46
CA ALA A 15 -24.22 26.66 0.67
C ALA A 15 -23.80 25.25 0.24
N VAL A 16 -23.27 25.06 -0.96
CA VAL A 16 -22.67 23.78 -1.34
C VAL A 16 -21.30 23.70 -0.72
N HIS A 17 -21.26 23.34 0.55
CA HIS A 17 -20.01 22.81 1.13
C HIS A 17 -19.73 21.49 0.45
N ALA A 18 -18.63 21.41 -0.31
CA ALA A 18 -18.14 20.14 -0.82
C ALA A 18 -17.90 19.22 0.37
N PHE A 19 -18.70 18.18 0.49
CA PHE A 19 -18.55 17.17 1.52
C PHE A 19 -17.33 16.31 1.13
N TYR A 20 -16.20 16.54 1.78
CA TYR A 20 -15.07 15.64 1.68
C TYR A 20 -15.40 14.36 2.45
N LEU A 21 -15.31 13.21 1.79
CA LEU A 21 -15.38 11.94 2.50
C LEU A 21 -14.24 11.91 3.54
N PRO A 22 -14.53 11.68 4.83
CA PRO A 22 -13.49 11.52 5.84
C PRO A 22 -12.53 10.39 5.43
N GLY A 23 -11.24 10.66 5.43
CA GLY A 23 -10.20 9.67 5.11
C GLY A 23 -9.58 9.79 3.72
N VAL A 24 -9.99 10.74 2.88
CA VAL A 24 -9.47 10.92 1.50
C VAL A 24 -8.88 12.33 1.27
N ALA A 25 -8.76 13.16 2.30
CA ALA A 25 -8.13 14.46 2.14
C ALA A 25 -6.61 14.28 2.03
N PRO A 26 -5.99 14.59 0.87
CA PRO A 26 -4.56 14.40 0.69
C PRO A 26 -3.78 15.35 1.60
N THR A 27 -2.72 14.85 2.20
CA THR A 27 -1.83 15.61 3.08
C THR A 27 -0.94 16.55 2.27
N SER A 28 -0.64 17.72 2.81
CA SER A 28 0.32 18.65 2.23
C SER A 28 1.62 18.59 3.04
N TYR A 29 2.72 18.36 2.36
CA TYR A 29 4.04 18.16 2.96
C TYR A 29 4.99 19.30 2.64
N GLN A 30 5.93 19.57 3.54
CA GLN A 30 7.10 20.40 3.31
C GLN A 30 8.35 19.52 3.17
N PRO A 31 9.46 20.04 2.62
CA PRO A 31 10.73 19.32 2.59
C PRO A 31 11.14 18.83 3.97
N GLY A 32 11.41 17.53 4.11
CA GLY A 32 11.80 16.91 5.38
C GLY A 32 10.64 16.43 6.26
N ASP A 33 9.39 16.71 5.90
CA ASP A 33 8.24 16.17 6.63
C ASP A 33 8.19 14.64 6.52
N ALA A 34 7.80 13.98 7.61
CA ALA A 34 7.62 12.54 7.63
C ALA A 34 6.43 12.14 6.76
N VAL A 35 6.66 11.19 5.86
CA VAL A 35 5.62 10.60 5.01
C VAL A 35 5.30 9.21 5.55
N GLU A 36 4.11 9.04 6.08
CA GLU A 36 3.70 7.77 6.70
C GLU A 36 3.37 6.72 5.65
N LEU A 37 4.06 5.58 5.75
CA LEU A 37 3.75 4.36 5.02
C LEU A 37 3.01 3.40 5.95
N PHE A 38 1.85 2.95 5.51
CA PHE A 38 1.03 1.98 6.23
C PHE A 38 1.07 0.62 5.55
N VAL A 39 0.81 -0.41 6.33
CA VAL A 39 0.71 -1.79 5.85
C VAL A 39 -0.70 -2.31 6.12
N ASN A 40 -1.26 -3.02 5.15
CA ASN A 40 -2.54 -3.67 5.24
C ASN A 40 -2.36 -5.21 5.27
N HIS A 41 -3.45 -5.93 5.39
CA HIS A 41 -3.46 -7.38 5.39
C HIS A 41 -2.83 -7.97 4.10
N ILE A 42 -2.30 -9.18 4.22
CA ILE A 42 -1.73 -9.95 3.12
C ILE A 42 -2.85 -10.74 2.44
N THR A 43 -3.04 -10.54 1.14
CA THR A 43 -4.14 -11.17 0.38
C THR A 43 -3.61 -12.01 -0.77
N PRO A 44 -4.33 -13.05 -1.22
CA PRO A 44 -3.96 -13.74 -2.44
C PRO A 44 -4.25 -12.85 -3.66
N THR A 45 -3.33 -12.86 -4.63
CA THR A 45 -3.59 -12.33 -5.96
C THR A 45 -4.56 -13.26 -6.67
N VAL A 46 -5.70 -12.73 -7.10
CA VAL A 46 -6.68 -13.52 -7.85
C VAL A 46 -6.50 -13.26 -9.32
N PRO A 47 -6.18 -14.27 -10.14
CA PRO A 47 -6.22 -14.12 -11.59
C PRO A 47 -7.61 -13.69 -12.06
N TYR A 48 -7.68 -12.77 -13.02
CA TYR A 48 -8.92 -12.18 -13.53
C TYR A 48 -9.97 -13.21 -14.00
N ASP A 49 -9.53 -14.38 -14.43
CA ASP A 49 -10.35 -15.47 -14.96
C ASP A 49 -10.51 -16.67 -14.00
N SER A 50 -10.08 -16.54 -12.74
CA SER A 50 -10.23 -17.62 -11.77
C SER A 50 -11.64 -17.67 -11.23
N HIS A 51 -12.29 -18.82 -11.38
CA HIS A 51 -13.59 -19.14 -10.78
C HIS A 51 -13.49 -19.55 -9.30
N ASP A 52 -12.31 -19.44 -8.68
CA ASP A 52 -12.10 -19.81 -7.28
C ASP A 52 -12.46 -18.67 -6.33
N GLU A 53 -13.75 -18.48 -6.11
CA GLU A 53 -14.30 -17.46 -5.20
C GLU A 53 -13.80 -17.60 -3.75
N LYS A 54 -13.34 -18.79 -3.34
CA LYS A 54 -12.87 -19.04 -1.97
C LYS A 54 -11.55 -18.35 -1.67
N ARG A 55 -10.74 -18.01 -2.67
CA ARG A 55 -9.48 -17.28 -2.49
C ARG A 55 -9.67 -15.88 -1.89
N TYR A 56 -10.80 -15.23 -2.16
CA TYR A 56 -11.11 -13.91 -1.62
C TYR A 56 -11.35 -13.90 -0.09
N LEU A 57 -11.61 -15.05 0.50
CA LEU A 57 -11.93 -15.17 1.93
C LEU A 57 -10.69 -15.31 2.81
N TYR A 58 -9.52 -15.58 2.25
CA TYR A 58 -8.31 -15.83 3.03
C TYR A 58 -7.37 -14.61 2.99
N SER A 59 -7.24 -13.94 4.12
CA SER A 59 -6.23 -12.91 4.33
C SER A 59 -5.47 -13.18 5.62
N TYR A 60 -4.21 -12.74 5.66
CA TYR A 60 -3.41 -12.78 6.88
C TYR A 60 -3.15 -11.37 7.37
N ASP A 61 -3.10 -11.18 8.68
CA ASP A 61 -2.56 -9.95 9.24
C ASP A 61 -1.14 -9.73 8.76
N TYR A 62 -0.77 -8.48 8.44
CA TYR A 62 0.60 -8.16 8.04
C TYR A 62 1.60 -8.64 9.08
N TYR A 63 1.35 -8.34 10.35
CA TYR A 63 2.19 -8.76 11.47
C TYR A 63 1.84 -10.15 12.02
N ASN A 64 1.37 -11.07 11.17
CA ASN A 64 1.24 -12.46 11.59
C ASN A 64 2.63 -13.01 11.98
N PRO A 65 2.78 -13.60 13.19
CA PRO A 65 4.09 -14.05 13.68
C PRO A 65 4.83 -15.02 12.76
N LYS A 66 4.11 -15.72 11.88
CA LYS A 66 4.73 -16.68 10.95
C LYS A 66 5.46 -16.03 9.77
N PHE A 67 5.22 -14.76 9.48
CA PHE A 67 5.95 -14.02 8.44
C PHE A 67 7.24 -13.40 8.96
N HIS A 68 7.36 -13.17 10.27
CA HIS A 68 8.54 -12.57 10.92
C HIS A 68 8.92 -11.19 10.33
N PHE A 69 7.95 -10.42 9.86
CA PHE A 69 8.21 -9.07 9.35
C PHE A 69 8.68 -8.13 10.47
N CYS A 70 9.50 -7.16 10.10
CA CYS A 70 9.98 -6.13 11.02
C CYS A 70 8.80 -5.34 11.60
N GLU A 71 8.84 -5.13 12.91
CA GLU A 71 7.86 -4.29 13.61
C GLU A 71 8.35 -2.85 13.71
N PRO A 72 7.43 -1.86 13.71
CA PRO A 72 7.80 -0.47 13.87
C PRO A 72 8.33 -0.19 15.28
N GLU A 73 9.23 0.79 15.39
CA GLU A 73 9.68 1.31 16.67
C GLU A 73 8.48 1.86 17.47
N GLY A 74 8.38 1.47 18.74
CA GLY A 74 7.23 1.85 19.57
C GLY A 74 5.98 0.97 19.41
N GLY A 75 6.11 -0.14 18.63
CA GLY A 75 5.09 -1.17 18.49
C GLY A 75 4.03 -0.88 17.41
N ARG A 76 3.18 -1.87 17.21
CA ARG A 76 2.10 -1.85 16.22
C ARG A 76 0.99 -0.90 16.66
N LYS A 77 0.63 0.04 15.82
CA LYS A 77 -0.51 0.94 16.04
C LYS A 77 -1.48 0.77 14.89
N ARG A 78 -2.73 0.48 15.24
CA ARG A 78 -3.79 0.40 14.24
C ARG A 78 -4.19 1.81 13.82
N GLN A 79 -4.27 2.04 12.52
CA GLN A 79 -4.76 3.30 11.96
C GLN A 79 -6.28 3.36 12.09
N SER A 80 -6.80 4.56 12.33
CA SER A 80 -8.24 4.79 12.25
C SER A 80 -8.68 4.70 10.79
N GLU A 81 -9.60 3.82 10.51
CA GLU A 81 -10.05 3.50 9.16
C GLU A 81 -11.44 4.10 8.90
N SER A 82 -11.76 4.33 7.62
CA SER A 82 -13.11 4.67 7.22
C SER A 82 -14.06 3.48 7.45
N LEU A 83 -15.36 3.74 7.58
CA LEU A 83 -16.35 2.66 7.69
C LEU A 83 -16.28 1.72 6.48
N GLY A 84 -15.99 2.25 5.28
CA GLY A 84 -15.81 1.46 4.07
C GLY A 84 -14.65 0.49 4.18
N SER A 85 -13.47 0.94 4.60
CA SER A 85 -12.29 0.09 4.80
C SER A 85 -12.56 -1.04 5.80
N VAL A 86 -13.24 -0.73 6.91
CA VAL A 86 -13.61 -1.74 7.91
C VAL A 86 -14.56 -2.79 7.34
N ILE A 87 -15.54 -2.39 6.53
CA ILE A 87 -16.50 -3.30 5.87
C ILE A 87 -15.76 -4.22 4.87
N PHE A 88 -14.77 -3.69 4.15
CA PHE A 88 -13.96 -4.48 3.21
C PHE A 88 -12.89 -5.33 3.91
N GLY A 89 -12.81 -5.28 5.24
CA GLY A 89 -11.92 -6.13 6.04
C GLY A 89 -10.48 -5.62 6.11
N ASP A 90 -10.24 -4.37 5.80
CA ASP A 90 -8.92 -3.74 5.93
C ASP A 90 -8.43 -3.80 7.38
N ARG A 91 -7.12 -3.98 7.54
CA ARG A 91 -6.41 -3.98 8.82
C ARG A 91 -5.11 -3.22 8.66
N ILE A 92 -5.22 -1.90 8.79
CA ILE A 92 -4.15 -0.96 8.50
C ILE A 92 -3.34 -0.70 9.77
N TYR A 93 -2.03 -0.87 9.66
CA TYR A 93 -1.06 -0.62 10.74
C TYR A 93 0.05 0.31 10.23
N ASN A 94 0.71 0.99 11.19
CA ASN A 94 1.96 1.66 10.90
C ASN A 94 3.04 0.68 10.44
N SER A 95 3.92 1.14 9.58
CA SER A 95 5.06 0.36 9.06
C SER A 95 6.36 0.73 9.78
N PRO A 96 7.42 -0.10 9.68
CA PRO A 96 8.74 0.23 10.20
C PRO A 96 9.55 1.16 9.28
N PHE A 97 9.01 1.53 8.12
CA PHE A 97 9.69 2.38 7.16
C PHE A 97 9.62 3.85 7.57
N HIS A 98 10.76 4.53 7.52
CA HIS A 98 10.86 5.96 7.75
C HIS A 98 11.12 6.68 6.43
N LEU A 99 10.13 7.40 5.95
CA LEU A 99 10.20 8.18 4.72
C LEU A 99 10.09 9.67 5.06
N GLU A 100 10.90 10.48 4.39
CA GLU A 100 10.84 11.94 4.53
C GLU A 100 10.70 12.56 3.13
N MET A 101 9.87 13.59 3.03
CA MET A 101 9.63 14.29 1.77
C MET A 101 10.94 14.92 1.25
N LEU A 102 11.27 14.64 -0.02
CA LEU A 102 12.47 15.11 -0.73
C LEU A 102 13.81 14.62 -0.15
N LYS A 103 13.82 13.63 0.71
CA LYS A 103 15.05 13.08 1.26
C LYS A 103 15.27 11.65 0.79
N ASN A 104 16.37 11.44 0.08
CA ASN A 104 16.80 10.10 -0.32
C ASN A 104 17.59 9.45 0.81
N THR A 105 17.19 8.24 1.17
CA THR A 105 17.91 7.37 2.09
C THR A 105 18.27 6.07 1.40
N THR A 106 19.45 5.54 1.67
CA THR A 106 19.92 4.29 1.07
C THR A 106 20.37 3.32 2.15
N CYS A 107 20.18 2.02 1.89
CA CYS A 107 20.69 0.93 2.73
C CYS A 107 20.25 1.00 4.21
N ASN A 108 18.99 1.27 4.46
CA ASN A 108 18.43 1.26 5.82
C ASN A 108 18.03 -0.17 6.20
N ILE A 109 18.73 -0.77 7.18
CA ILE A 109 18.40 -2.10 7.72
C ILE A 109 17.36 -1.92 8.83
N LEU A 110 16.14 -2.37 8.58
CA LEU A 110 15.03 -2.25 9.53
C LEU A 110 15.15 -3.26 10.68
N CYS A 111 15.46 -4.51 10.36
CA CYS A 111 15.67 -5.57 11.34
C CYS A 111 16.36 -6.78 10.71
N THR A 112 16.73 -7.74 11.55
CA THR A 112 17.20 -9.07 11.14
C THR A 112 16.41 -10.12 11.88
N SER A 113 15.74 -11.01 11.15
CA SER A 113 14.94 -12.10 11.70
C SER A 113 15.48 -13.47 11.28
N LYS A 114 15.43 -14.43 12.20
CA LYS A 114 15.65 -15.85 11.89
C LYS A 114 14.29 -16.54 11.80
N ILE A 115 13.98 -17.09 10.63
CA ILE A 115 12.71 -17.79 10.40
C ILE A 115 12.90 -19.27 10.71
N PRO A 116 12.14 -19.86 11.66
CA PRO A 116 12.17 -21.28 11.94
C PRO A 116 11.67 -22.10 10.73
N GLN A 117 12.15 -23.35 10.58
CA GLN A 117 11.81 -24.20 9.44
C GLN A 117 10.31 -24.33 9.20
N LYS A 118 9.50 -24.54 10.26
CA LYS A 118 8.05 -24.62 10.16
C LYS A 118 7.39 -23.38 9.57
N ASP A 119 7.93 -22.20 9.88
CA ASP A 119 7.41 -20.94 9.40
C ASP A 119 7.95 -20.62 7.99
N THR A 120 9.13 -21.13 7.64
CA THR A 120 9.65 -21.10 6.26
C THR A 120 8.73 -21.86 5.31
N GLU A 121 8.21 -23.02 5.70
CA GLU A 121 7.24 -23.77 4.90
C GLU A 121 5.94 -23.00 4.69
N PHE A 122 5.44 -22.36 5.76
CA PHE A 122 4.25 -21.52 5.68
C PHE A 122 4.47 -20.32 4.73
N PHE A 123 5.58 -19.62 4.88
CA PHE A 123 5.93 -18.47 4.05
C PHE A 123 6.11 -18.88 2.58
N SER A 124 6.86 -19.95 2.33
CA SER A 124 7.06 -20.50 0.98
C SER A 124 5.72 -20.90 0.32
N LYS A 125 4.81 -21.47 1.10
CA LYS A 125 3.46 -21.78 0.61
C LYS A 125 2.70 -20.51 0.23
N ALA A 126 2.76 -19.47 1.05
CA ALA A 126 2.11 -18.18 0.74
C ALA A 126 2.65 -17.56 -0.56
N ILE A 127 3.98 -17.60 -0.78
CA ILE A 127 4.60 -17.13 -2.03
C ILE A 127 4.09 -17.94 -3.23
N ARG A 128 4.13 -19.29 -3.17
CA ARG A 128 3.68 -20.16 -4.27
C ARG A 128 2.19 -20.03 -4.58
N THR A 129 1.39 -19.67 -3.60
CA THR A 129 -0.06 -19.46 -3.78
C THR A 129 -0.40 -18.04 -4.17
N GLY A 130 0.59 -17.20 -4.44
CA GLY A 130 0.42 -15.85 -4.99
C GLY A 130 -0.14 -14.86 -3.99
N PHE A 131 0.26 -14.92 -2.71
CA PHE A 131 -0.06 -13.85 -1.77
C PHE A 131 0.78 -12.61 -2.03
N GLN A 132 0.23 -11.43 -1.71
CA GLN A 132 0.83 -10.13 -1.97
C GLN A 132 0.77 -9.21 -0.77
N TYR A 133 1.73 -8.29 -0.73
CA TYR A 133 1.72 -7.11 0.14
C TYR A 133 0.69 -6.11 -0.35
N ASN A 134 0.00 -5.47 0.60
CA ASN A 134 -0.87 -4.33 0.34
C ASN A 134 -0.43 -3.18 1.25
N TRP A 135 0.31 -2.24 0.70
CA TRP A 135 0.80 -1.07 1.41
C TRP A 135 0.06 0.17 0.95
N LEU A 136 0.02 1.18 1.81
CA LEU A 136 -0.68 2.43 1.58
C LEU A 136 0.22 3.61 1.94
N ILE A 137 0.24 4.63 1.10
CA ILE A 137 0.94 5.89 1.34
C ILE A 137 -0.06 7.03 1.12
N ASP A 138 -0.25 7.89 2.12
CA ASP A 138 -1.23 9.01 2.06
C ASP A 138 -2.63 8.57 1.57
N GLY A 139 -3.08 7.36 1.97
CA GLY A 139 -4.35 6.77 1.53
C GLY A 139 -4.34 6.16 0.12
N LEU A 140 -3.24 6.26 -0.62
CA LEU A 140 -3.08 5.69 -1.95
C LEU A 140 -2.46 4.28 -1.85
N PRO A 141 -2.92 3.31 -2.65
CA PRO A 141 -2.29 2.00 -2.69
C PRO A 141 -0.90 2.10 -3.31
N VAL A 142 0.07 1.42 -2.68
CA VAL A 142 1.41 1.26 -3.25
C VAL A 142 1.32 0.31 -4.43
N ALA A 143 1.96 0.67 -5.53
CA ALA A 143 1.88 -0.02 -6.79
C ALA A 143 3.20 -0.68 -7.20
N ARG A 144 3.10 -1.66 -8.08
CA ARG A 144 4.19 -2.19 -8.87
C ARG A 144 3.95 -1.82 -10.33
N ASN A 145 5.01 -1.38 -10.99
CA ASN A 145 4.99 -1.18 -12.42
C ASN A 145 5.01 -2.53 -13.14
N MET A 146 4.06 -2.76 -14.02
CA MET A 146 3.90 -3.97 -14.81
C MET A 146 3.88 -3.61 -16.29
N GLU A 147 4.47 -4.47 -17.11
CA GLU A 147 4.45 -4.34 -18.57
C GLU A 147 3.61 -5.47 -19.16
N ASP A 148 2.64 -5.12 -20.00
CA ASP A 148 1.89 -6.10 -20.75
C ASP A 148 2.74 -6.53 -21.97
N SER A 149 3.19 -7.78 -21.97
CA SER A 149 4.03 -8.35 -23.03
C SER A 149 3.38 -8.38 -24.43
N LYS A 150 2.04 -8.22 -24.51
CA LYS A 150 1.31 -8.23 -25.78
C LYS A 150 1.14 -6.85 -26.38
N THR A 151 0.96 -5.86 -25.54
CA THR A 151 0.67 -4.48 -25.97
C THR A 151 1.84 -3.52 -25.74
N GLU A 152 2.91 -3.98 -25.08
CA GLU A 152 4.08 -3.17 -24.65
C GLU A 152 3.66 -1.94 -23.82
N THR A 153 2.46 -1.99 -23.23
CA THR A 153 1.94 -0.91 -22.38
C THR A 153 2.30 -1.15 -20.94
N THR A 154 2.75 -0.09 -20.28
CA THR A 154 3.05 -0.10 -18.86
C THR A 154 1.81 0.27 -18.06
N TYR A 155 1.50 -0.47 -17.02
CA TYR A 155 0.40 -0.19 -16.10
C TYR A 155 0.80 -0.41 -14.64
N TYR A 156 0.11 0.26 -13.74
CA TYR A 156 0.33 0.12 -12.30
C TYR A 156 -0.65 -0.91 -11.74
N SER A 157 -0.10 -1.93 -11.07
CA SER A 157 -0.88 -2.91 -10.31
C SER A 157 -0.77 -2.61 -8.83
N SER A 158 -1.91 -2.51 -8.13
CA SER A 158 -1.90 -2.32 -6.69
C SER A 158 -1.42 -3.60 -5.99
N GLY A 159 -0.59 -3.43 -4.96
CA GLY A 159 0.05 -4.53 -4.28
C GLY A 159 1.22 -5.15 -5.06
N PHE A 160 1.99 -5.97 -4.39
CA PHE A 160 3.12 -6.68 -5.00
C PHE A 160 3.39 -7.99 -4.26
N ALA A 161 3.93 -8.99 -4.98
CA ALA A 161 4.13 -10.34 -4.48
C ALA A 161 5.01 -10.40 -3.22
N LEU A 162 4.79 -11.40 -2.37
CA LEU A 162 5.63 -11.68 -1.20
C LEU A 162 7.04 -12.15 -1.55
N GLY A 163 7.24 -12.68 -2.75
CA GLY A 163 8.48 -13.22 -3.22
C GLY A 163 8.33 -13.74 -4.66
N LEU A 164 9.38 -14.38 -5.13
CA LEU A 164 9.40 -15.04 -6.43
C LEU A 164 9.54 -16.56 -6.24
N VAL A 165 9.15 -17.31 -7.26
CA VAL A 165 9.35 -18.76 -7.37
C VAL A 165 10.28 -18.99 -8.55
N ASP A 166 11.37 -19.71 -8.32
CA ASP A 166 12.34 -20.04 -9.37
C ASP A 166 11.91 -21.25 -10.23
N GLU A 167 12.74 -21.59 -11.21
CA GLU A 167 12.50 -22.72 -12.12
C GLU A 167 12.43 -24.08 -11.40
N ASP A 168 13.15 -24.21 -10.28
CA ASP A 168 13.15 -25.40 -9.43
C ASP A 168 11.97 -25.44 -8.44
N ASN A 169 11.02 -24.50 -8.56
CA ASN A 169 9.88 -24.33 -7.67
C ASN A 169 10.27 -23.99 -6.21
N VAL A 170 11.42 -23.37 -6.02
CA VAL A 170 11.86 -22.83 -4.72
C VAL A 170 11.32 -21.41 -4.55
N ALA A 171 10.75 -21.14 -3.39
CA ALA A 171 10.23 -19.82 -3.08
C ALA A 171 11.29 -18.94 -2.41
N HIS A 172 11.52 -17.76 -2.95
CA HIS A 172 12.45 -16.75 -2.47
C HIS A 172 11.69 -15.53 -1.98
N PRO A 173 11.59 -15.28 -0.67
CA PRO A 173 10.89 -14.12 -0.15
C PRO A 173 11.60 -12.82 -0.53
N TYR A 174 10.84 -11.79 -0.84
CA TYR A 174 11.38 -10.44 -0.95
C TYR A 174 11.64 -9.87 0.43
N HIS A 175 12.85 -9.35 0.63
CA HIS A 175 13.30 -8.77 1.90
C HIS A 175 14.09 -7.47 1.73
N ASN A 176 14.28 -7.03 0.48
CA ASN A 176 14.83 -5.72 0.14
C ASN A 176 13.82 -4.98 -0.73
N PHE A 177 13.61 -3.69 -0.45
CA PHE A 177 12.57 -2.90 -1.11
C PHE A 177 13.14 -1.54 -1.52
N ASN A 178 13.18 -1.29 -2.83
CA ASN A 178 13.47 0.03 -3.36
C ASN A 178 12.15 0.80 -3.51
N LEU A 179 12.01 1.89 -2.75
CA LEU A 179 10.79 2.67 -2.62
C LEU A 179 10.94 4.00 -3.38
N PHE A 180 10.04 4.27 -4.32
CA PHE A 180 10.02 5.50 -5.09
C PHE A 180 8.71 6.24 -4.81
N VAL A 181 8.79 7.31 -4.03
CA VAL A 181 7.64 8.18 -3.74
C VAL A 181 7.51 9.19 -4.85
N GLU A 182 6.36 9.21 -5.51
CA GLU A 182 5.99 10.16 -6.53
C GLU A 182 5.23 11.32 -5.90
N TYR A 183 5.62 12.53 -6.19
CA TYR A 183 5.02 13.72 -5.61
C TYR A 183 4.79 14.83 -6.61
N HIS A 184 3.87 15.72 -6.32
CA HIS A 184 3.55 16.92 -7.08
C HIS A 184 3.79 18.17 -6.24
N LEU A 185 4.53 19.14 -6.82
CA LEU A 185 4.70 20.47 -6.24
C LEU A 185 3.47 21.32 -6.58
N ARG A 186 2.82 21.84 -5.54
CA ARG A 186 1.66 22.71 -5.67
C ARG A 186 2.07 24.19 -5.83
N ALA A 187 1.12 25.00 -6.32
CA ALA A 187 1.32 26.44 -6.48
C ALA A 187 1.56 27.19 -5.14
N ASP A 188 1.15 26.59 -4.01
CA ASP A 188 1.38 27.13 -2.66
C ASP A 188 2.74 26.76 -2.08
N GLY A 189 3.61 26.06 -2.84
CA GLY A 189 4.94 25.63 -2.42
C GLY A 189 4.97 24.35 -1.61
N ASN A 190 3.83 23.72 -1.33
CA ASN A 190 3.74 22.44 -0.64
C ASN A 190 3.80 21.27 -1.63
N TYR A 191 4.13 20.09 -1.13
CA TYR A 191 4.20 18.86 -1.88
C TYR A 191 3.02 17.95 -1.52
N ARG A 192 2.55 17.17 -2.49
CA ARG A 192 1.57 16.10 -2.28
C ARG A 192 2.09 14.81 -2.84
N VAL A 193 1.93 13.73 -2.10
CA VAL A 193 2.15 12.39 -2.63
C VAL A 193 1.06 12.10 -3.66
N VAL A 194 1.47 11.61 -4.82
CA VAL A 194 0.56 11.20 -5.91
C VAL A 194 0.64 9.70 -6.19
N GLY A 195 1.66 9.02 -5.65
CA GLY A 195 1.82 7.58 -5.76
C GLY A 195 3.11 7.10 -5.12
N MET A 196 3.26 5.79 -5.07
CA MET A 196 4.50 5.14 -4.68
C MET A 196 4.67 3.85 -5.46
N THR A 197 5.85 3.69 -6.04
CA THR A 197 6.24 2.47 -6.75
C THR A 197 7.27 1.71 -5.92
N VAL A 198 7.12 0.38 -5.86
CA VAL A 198 8.04 -0.52 -5.15
C VAL A 198 8.69 -1.50 -6.12
N TYR A 199 10.01 -1.63 -5.99
CA TYR A 199 10.78 -2.70 -6.64
C TYR A 199 11.33 -3.63 -5.55
N PRO A 200 10.64 -4.74 -5.29
CA PRO A 200 11.04 -5.70 -4.28
C PRO A 200 12.12 -6.64 -4.83
N GLU A 201 13.07 -7.01 -3.99
CA GLU A 201 14.19 -7.88 -4.37
C GLU A 201 14.43 -8.97 -3.32
N SER A 202 14.93 -10.12 -3.79
CA SER A 202 15.48 -11.18 -2.96
C SER A 202 17.00 -11.19 -3.12
N LEU A 203 17.73 -10.69 -2.12
CA LEU A 203 19.19 -10.64 -2.17
C LEU A 203 19.77 -12.07 -2.16
N GLY A 204 20.71 -12.32 -3.06
CA GLY A 204 21.33 -13.65 -3.24
C GLY A 204 20.68 -14.52 -4.30
N TYR A 205 19.56 -14.08 -4.87
CA TYR A 205 18.95 -14.69 -6.06
C TYR A 205 18.97 -13.64 -7.20
N LYS A 206 19.64 -13.99 -8.29
CA LYS A 206 19.70 -13.18 -9.53
C LYS A 206 19.11 -13.98 -10.67
#